data_6a5af942a78a9598774fcc30af9534a2
#
_entry.id   6a5af942a78a9598774fcc30af9534a2
#
_cell.length_a   1.000
_cell.length_b   1.000
_cell.length_c   1.000
_cell.angle_alpha   90.00
_cell.angle_beta   90.00
_cell.angle_gamma   90.00
#
_symmetry.space_group_name_H-M   'P 1'
#
loop_
_entity.id
_entity.type
_entity.pdbx_description
1 polymer ?
#
loop_
_entity_poly.entity_id
_entity_poly.type
_entity_poly.pdbx_seq_one_letter_code
_entity_poly.pdbx_strand_id
1 'polypeptide(L)'
;MSILEKTALEQQALNVIDRINAQQISPVIFFDTQQTSEPLPVTTSKVGGVPYVPVVTAAPTNGSGQNLGLIAQINCSELPTNDIYPETGILQFWLDPHEDLWGLNLDDPTSQQKTRVVYYPTLDAPDSGVGTAVTELIVNNPHDDLYWPVSGRHGYGLIAKSQSNEEWIFDGRP
;
A
#
# COMPACT_ATOMS: atom_id res chain seq x y z
N MET A 1 -36.35 -11.75 32.10
CA MET A 1 -35.17 -10.89 32.30
C MET A 1 -35.64 -9.56 32.82
N SER A 2 -35.22 -9.16 34.02
CA SER A 2 -35.64 -7.89 34.64
C SER A 2 -34.95 -6.71 33.95
N ILE A 3 -35.49 -5.50 34.12
CA ILE A 3 -34.87 -4.25 33.60
C ILE A 3 -33.42 -4.09 34.14
N LEU A 4 -33.21 -4.47 35.41
CA LEU A 4 -31.88 -4.39 36.04
C LEU A 4 -30.87 -5.37 35.44
N GLU A 5 -31.29 -6.57 35.05
CA GLU A 5 -30.44 -7.57 34.37
C GLU A 5 -30.06 -7.09 32.94
N LYS A 6 -31.01 -6.47 32.25
CA LYS A 6 -30.76 -5.90 30.92
C LYS A 6 -29.73 -4.77 30.99
N THR A 7 -29.84 -3.87 31.95
CA THR A 7 -28.89 -2.77 32.15
C THR A 7 -27.50 -3.26 32.52
N ALA A 8 -27.40 -4.32 33.33
CA ALA A 8 -26.12 -4.93 33.68
C ALA A 8 -25.43 -5.60 32.46
N LEU A 9 -26.20 -6.26 31.59
CA LEU A 9 -25.69 -6.84 30.36
C LEU A 9 -25.24 -5.76 29.35
N GLU A 10 -26.01 -4.69 29.22
CA GLU A 10 -25.63 -3.55 28.38
C GLU A 10 -24.31 -2.93 28.85
N GLN A 11 -24.14 -2.73 30.16
CA GLN A 11 -22.91 -2.20 30.73
C GLN A 11 -21.71 -3.15 30.50
N GLN A 12 -21.91 -4.47 30.62
CA GLN A 12 -20.87 -5.44 30.31
C GLN A 12 -20.47 -5.41 28.83
N ALA A 13 -21.46 -5.27 27.93
CA ALA A 13 -21.20 -5.15 26.51
C ALA A 13 -20.38 -3.88 26.18
N LEU A 14 -20.73 -2.74 26.76
CA LEU A 14 -19.98 -1.49 26.63
C LEU A 14 -18.54 -1.65 27.14
N ASN A 15 -18.34 -2.26 28.30
CA ASN A 15 -17.00 -2.49 28.83
C ASN A 15 -16.14 -3.40 27.92
N VAL A 16 -16.76 -4.38 27.24
CA VAL A 16 -16.06 -5.22 26.26
C VAL A 16 -15.69 -4.40 25.02
N ILE A 17 -16.60 -3.59 24.52
CA ILE A 17 -16.37 -2.69 23.38
C ILE A 17 -15.23 -1.73 23.70
N ASP A 18 -15.26 -1.07 24.86
CA ASP A 18 -14.19 -0.15 25.28
C ASP A 18 -12.82 -0.85 25.37
N ARG A 19 -12.79 -2.10 25.86
CA ARG A 19 -11.55 -2.88 25.90
C ARG A 19 -11.03 -3.26 24.51
N ILE A 20 -11.92 -3.61 23.59
CA ILE A 20 -11.56 -3.91 22.20
C ILE A 20 -11.03 -2.65 21.52
N ASN A 21 -11.72 -1.53 21.67
CA ASN A 21 -11.30 -0.25 21.10
C ASN A 21 -9.93 0.19 21.65
N ALA A 22 -9.73 0.08 22.97
CA ALA A 22 -8.44 0.42 23.59
C ALA A 22 -7.27 -0.46 23.11
N GLN A 23 -7.54 -1.68 22.66
CA GLN A 23 -6.53 -2.58 22.08
C GLN A 23 -6.29 -2.36 20.59
N GLN A 24 -7.19 -1.63 19.91
CA GLN A 24 -7.12 -1.37 18.46
C GLN A 24 -6.60 0.04 18.11
N ILE A 25 -6.12 0.79 19.10
CA ILE A 25 -5.43 2.06 18.83
C ILE A 25 -4.09 1.72 18.17
N SER A 26 -3.99 2.01 16.89
CA SER A 26 -2.75 1.83 16.13
C SER A 26 -2.28 3.17 15.61
N PRO A 27 -0.98 3.44 15.63
CA PRO A 27 -0.45 4.62 14.99
C PRO A 27 -0.66 4.50 13.47
N VAL A 28 -1.18 5.55 12.84
CA VAL A 28 -1.45 5.61 11.42
C VAL A 28 -0.89 6.87 10.79
N ILE A 29 -0.47 6.78 9.54
CA ILE A 29 -0.09 7.92 8.71
C ILE A 29 -1.06 7.95 7.53
N PHE A 30 -1.80 9.04 7.41
CA PHE A 30 -2.67 9.29 6.27
C PHE A 30 -1.92 9.97 5.15
N PHE A 31 -2.37 9.71 3.93
CA PHE A 31 -1.87 10.37 2.74
C PHE A 31 -3.00 11.07 2.01
N ASP A 32 -2.77 12.31 1.61
CA ASP A 32 -3.55 12.93 0.55
C ASP A 32 -2.98 12.54 -0.80
N THR A 33 -3.85 12.35 -1.78
CA THR A 33 -3.44 12.08 -3.15
C THR A 33 -3.43 13.37 -3.97
N GLN A 34 -2.39 13.54 -4.78
CA GLN A 34 -2.27 14.66 -5.70
C GLN A 34 -2.12 14.17 -7.13
N GLN A 35 -3.08 14.51 -7.97
CA GLN A 35 -2.96 14.26 -9.41
C GLN A 35 -2.02 15.29 -10.03
N THR A 36 -1.14 14.83 -10.91
CA THR A 36 -0.23 15.69 -11.66
C THR A 36 -0.36 15.46 -13.17
N SER A 37 -0.14 16.49 -13.97
CA SER A 37 -0.03 16.40 -15.43
C SER A 37 1.37 16.03 -15.90
N GLU A 38 2.36 16.19 -15.04
CA GLU A 38 3.75 15.89 -15.32
C GLU A 38 4.20 14.62 -14.60
N PRO A 39 5.18 13.90 -15.15
CA PRO A 39 5.76 12.74 -14.49
C PRO A 39 6.33 13.10 -13.11
N LEU A 40 5.98 12.32 -12.11
CA LEU A 40 6.55 12.45 -10.77
C LEU A 40 8.01 11.99 -10.76
N PRO A 41 8.88 12.59 -9.93
CA PRO A 41 10.21 12.05 -9.68
C PRO A 41 10.14 10.56 -9.30
N VAL A 42 11.10 9.76 -9.78
CA VAL A 42 11.07 8.31 -9.56
C VAL A 42 11.17 7.93 -8.09
N THR A 43 11.75 8.78 -7.25
CA THR A 43 11.94 8.54 -5.80
C THR A 43 10.79 9.06 -4.92
N THR A 44 9.83 9.79 -5.47
CA THR A 44 8.71 10.39 -4.70
C THR A 44 7.71 9.32 -4.23
N SER A 45 7.08 9.55 -3.10
CA SER A 45 5.92 8.76 -2.62
C SER A 45 4.75 8.89 -3.58
N LYS A 46 4.19 7.77 -4.03
CA LYS A 46 3.14 7.76 -5.08
C LYS A 46 2.35 6.46 -5.12
N VAL A 47 1.20 6.52 -5.78
CA VAL A 47 0.41 5.37 -6.21
C VAL A 47 0.54 5.24 -7.72
N GLY A 48 0.99 4.09 -8.20
CA GLY A 48 1.28 3.87 -9.63
C GLY A 48 2.44 4.69 -10.17
N GLY A 49 2.44 4.97 -11.47
CA GLY A 49 3.50 5.71 -12.17
C GLY A 49 4.81 4.92 -12.27
N VAL A 50 5.90 5.61 -12.64
CA VAL A 50 7.21 4.99 -12.86
C VAL A 50 7.87 4.64 -11.52
N PRO A 51 8.14 3.34 -11.22
CA PRO A 51 8.78 2.93 -9.98
C PRO A 51 10.25 3.35 -9.90
N TYR A 52 10.75 3.53 -8.69
CA TYR A 52 12.16 3.53 -8.43
C TYR A 52 12.69 2.10 -8.51
N VAL A 53 13.67 1.86 -9.38
CA VAL A 53 14.41 0.59 -9.48
C VAL A 53 15.89 0.93 -9.53
N PRO A 54 16.72 0.47 -8.59
CA PRO A 54 18.18 0.71 -8.66
C PRO A 54 18.81 0.01 -9.85
N VAL A 55 19.83 0.59 -10.47
CA VAL A 55 20.57 0.05 -11.63
C VAL A 55 21.07 -1.39 -11.38
N VAL A 56 21.40 -1.71 -10.13
CA VAL A 56 21.96 -3.02 -9.74
C VAL A 56 20.90 -4.09 -9.48
N THR A 57 19.61 -3.76 -9.61
CA THR A 57 18.51 -4.70 -9.31
C THR A 57 17.57 -4.83 -10.51
N ALA A 58 16.85 -5.94 -10.57
CA ALA A 58 15.76 -6.11 -11.52
C ALA A 58 14.43 -5.70 -10.86
N ALA A 59 13.45 -5.32 -11.68
CA ALA A 59 12.07 -5.16 -11.22
C ALA A 59 11.52 -6.50 -10.70
N PRO A 60 10.64 -6.49 -9.69
CA PRO A 60 10.01 -7.70 -9.20
C PRO A 60 9.18 -8.42 -10.27
N THR A 61 9.27 -9.75 -10.27
CA THR A 61 8.52 -10.61 -11.18
C THR A 61 7.64 -11.61 -10.42
N ASN A 62 6.58 -12.08 -11.07
CA ASN A 62 5.76 -13.19 -10.59
C ASN A 62 6.48 -14.54 -10.76
N GLY A 63 5.83 -15.65 -10.33
CA GLY A 63 6.37 -16.99 -10.44
C GLY A 63 6.64 -17.47 -11.89
N SER A 64 6.07 -16.80 -12.90
CA SER A 64 6.26 -17.07 -14.33
C SER A 64 7.31 -16.15 -14.97
N GLY A 65 7.96 -15.28 -14.21
CA GLY A 65 8.97 -14.34 -14.70
C GLY A 65 8.42 -13.09 -15.38
N GLN A 66 7.11 -12.82 -15.28
CA GLN A 66 6.50 -11.60 -15.78
C GLN A 66 6.64 -10.49 -14.73
N ASN A 67 6.83 -9.25 -15.16
CA ASN A 67 6.97 -8.13 -14.25
C ASN A 67 5.66 -7.90 -13.46
N LEU A 68 5.81 -7.66 -12.15
CA LEU A 68 4.76 -7.11 -11.31
C LEU A 68 4.58 -5.62 -11.62
N GLY A 69 3.41 -5.09 -11.30
CA GLY A 69 3.11 -3.66 -11.37
C GLY A 69 3.29 -2.98 -10.02
N LEU A 70 3.77 -1.73 -10.03
CA LEU A 70 3.85 -0.92 -8.82
C LEU A 70 2.46 -0.40 -8.43
N ILE A 71 1.95 -0.82 -7.26
CA ILE A 71 0.71 -0.26 -6.72
C ILE A 71 0.98 1.02 -5.91
N ALA A 72 1.97 0.97 -5.04
CA ALA A 72 2.35 2.12 -4.23
C ALA A 72 3.85 2.12 -3.90
N GLN A 73 4.40 3.31 -3.75
CA GLN A 73 5.77 3.57 -3.31
C GLN A 73 5.75 4.64 -2.24
N ILE A 74 6.47 4.41 -1.14
CA ILE A 74 6.64 5.34 -0.04
C ILE A 74 8.13 5.68 0.07
N ASN A 75 8.47 6.93 -0.10
CA ASN A 75 9.78 7.46 0.30
C ASN A 75 9.72 7.78 1.79
N CYS A 76 10.41 6.99 2.59
CA CYS A 76 10.34 7.11 4.04
C CYS A 76 10.86 8.48 4.55
N SER A 77 11.75 9.14 3.78
CA SER A 77 12.23 10.48 4.12
C SER A 77 11.18 11.59 3.93
N GLU A 78 10.08 11.31 3.23
CA GLU A 78 8.96 12.24 3.06
C GLU A 78 7.89 12.08 4.15
N LEU A 79 8.06 11.09 5.04
CA LEU A 79 7.14 10.83 6.14
C LEU A 79 7.41 11.79 7.32
N PRO A 80 6.38 12.18 8.06
CA PRO A 80 6.60 12.82 9.36
C PRO A 80 7.30 11.87 10.33
N THR A 81 7.86 12.41 11.41
CA THR A 81 8.40 11.59 12.50
C THR A 81 7.36 10.57 12.95
N ASN A 82 7.72 9.31 12.95
CA ASN A 82 6.82 8.20 13.24
C ASN A 82 7.60 7.00 13.80
N ASP A 83 6.84 6.06 14.40
CA ASP A 83 7.36 4.82 14.98
C ASP A 83 7.03 3.59 14.12
N ILE A 84 6.49 3.78 12.91
CA ILE A 84 5.98 2.70 12.04
C ILE A 84 6.99 2.35 10.96
N TYR A 85 7.53 3.36 10.29
CA TYR A 85 8.38 3.21 9.12
C TYR A 85 9.82 3.60 9.41
N PRO A 86 10.80 3.08 8.65
CA PRO A 86 12.19 3.58 8.66
C PRO A 86 12.24 5.08 8.37
N GLU A 87 13.28 5.75 8.86
CA GLU A 87 13.49 7.19 8.62
C GLU A 87 13.89 7.50 7.18
N THR A 88 14.50 6.55 6.47
CA THR A 88 15.02 6.72 5.10
C THR A 88 14.69 5.51 4.24
N GLY A 89 14.95 5.64 2.95
CA GLY A 89 14.77 4.56 1.98
C GLY A 89 13.42 4.58 1.28
N ILE A 90 13.21 3.63 0.39
CA ILE A 90 11.97 3.48 -0.38
C ILE A 90 11.34 2.13 -0.08
N LEU A 91 10.08 2.15 0.33
CA LEU A 91 9.22 0.99 0.50
C LEU A 91 8.25 0.90 -0.68
N GLN A 92 8.15 -0.27 -1.30
CA GLN A 92 7.30 -0.49 -2.47
C GLN A 92 6.39 -1.69 -2.29
N PHE A 93 5.19 -1.56 -2.85
CA PHE A 93 4.15 -2.60 -2.90
C PHE A 93 3.86 -2.93 -4.36
N TRP A 94 4.00 -4.20 -4.71
CA TRP A 94 3.88 -4.69 -6.07
C TRP A 94 2.82 -5.78 -6.15
N LEU A 95 2.03 -5.77 -7.21
CA LEU A 95 0.99 -6.76 -7.47
C LEU A 95 1.13 -7.33 -8.89
N ASP A 96 0.61 -8.54 -9.08
CA ASP A 96 0.52 -9.14 -10.40
C ASP A 96 -0.67 -8.51 -11.18
N PRO A 97 -0.40 -7.79 -12.27
CA PRO A 97 -1.47 -7.19 -13.07
C PRO A 97 -2.26 -8.20 -13.93
N HIS A 98 -1.77 -9.43 -14.06
CA HIS A 98 -2.42 -10.48 -14.85
C HIS A 98 -3.42 -11.33 -14.05
N GLU A 99 -3.69 -10.95 -12.80
CA GLU A 99 -4.54 -11.69 -11.87
C GLU A 99 -5.69 -10.84 -11.35
N ASP A 100 -6.91 -11.37 -11.44
CA ASP A 100 -8.14 -10.72 -10.97
C ASP A 100 -8.24 -10.65 -9.44
N LEU A 101 -7.51 -11.50 -8.73
CA LEU A 101 -7.44 -11.52 -7.26
C LEU A 101 -6.28 -10.68 -6.70
N TRP A 102 -5.55 -9.96 -7.54
CA TRP A 102 -4.43 -9.08 -7.17
C TRP A 102 -3.39 -9.74 -6.27
N GLY A 103 -3.10 -11.01 -6.55
CA GLY A 103 -2.10 -11.78 -5.82
C GLY A 103 -2.59 -12.44 -4.54
N LEU A 104 -3.90 -12.40 -4.25
CA LEU A 104 -4.46 -13.17 -3.15
C LEU A 104 -4.29 -14.66 -3.42
N ASN A 105 -3.58 -15.35 -2.52
CA ASN A 105 -3.46 -16.80 -2.52
C ASN A 105 -4.18 -17.35 -1.29
N LEU A 106 -5.32 -18.02 -1.52
CA LEU A 106 -6.15 -18.56 -0.43
C LEU A 106 -5.52 -19.78 0.22
N ASP A 107 -4.67 -20.52 -0.52
CA ASP A 107 -3.99 -21.73 -0.01
C ASP A 107 -2.73 -21.35 0.79
N ASP A 108 -2.07 -20.26 0.44
CA ASP A 108 -0.90 -19.73 1.13
C ASP A 108 -0.93 -18.19 1.16
N PRO A 109 -1.61 -17.60 2.17
CA PRO A 109 -1.73 -16.14 2.30
C PRO A 109 -0.39 -15.40 2.50
N THR A 110 0.69 -16.14 2.81
CA THR A 110 2.04 -15.59 2.99
C THR A 110 2.88 -15.61 1.72
N SER A 111 2.37 -16.24 0.66
CA SER A 111 3.05 -16.34 -0.62
C SER A 111 3.29 -14.98 -1.26
N GLN A 112 4.52 -14.74 -1.68
CA GLN A 112 4.90 -13.53 -2.42
C GLN A 112 5.13 -13.81 -3.92
N GLN A 113 4.55 -14.85 -4.48
CA GLN A 113 4.72 -15.17 -5.90
C GLN A 113 4.03 -14.18 -6.83
N LYS A 114 2.92 -13.59 -6.38
CA LYS A 114 2.08 -12.66 -7.13
C LYS A 114 2.00 -11.27 -6.48
N THR A 115 2.57 -11.13 -5.31
CA THR A 115 2.74 -9.87 -4.58
C THR A 115 4.18 -9.74 -4.13
N ARG A 116 4.66 -8.52 -3.96
CA ARG A 116 5.98 -8.28 -3.40
C ARG A 116 6.00 -6.98 -2.63
N VAL A 117 6.58 -7.04 -1.42
CA VAL A 117 6.99 -5.86 -0.70
C VAL A 117 8.51 -5.75 -0.80
N VAL A 118 9.00 -4.61 -1.26
CA VAL A 118 10.43 -4.35 -1.44
C VAL A 118 10.82 -3.12 -0.64
N TYR A 119 11.94 -3.20 0.06
CA TYR A 119 12.52 -2.06 0.76
C TYR A 119 13.96 -1.83 0.30
N TYR A 120 14.22 -0.62 -0.18
CA TYR A 120 15.55 -0.14 -0.54
C TYR A 120 16.03 0.83 0.56
N PRO A 121 16.94 0.44 1.45
CA PRO A 121 17.38 1.29 2.57
C PRO A 121 18.21 2.49 2.13
N THR A 122 18.86 2.38 0.98
CA THR A 122 19.68 3.44 0.36
C THR A 122 19.19 3.73 -1.05
N LEU A 123 19.36 4.98 -1.47
CA LEU A 123 18.96 5.46 -2.78
C LEU A 123 20.19 5.49 -3.69
N ASP A 124 20.35 4.43 -4.47
CA ASP A 124 21.33 4.36 -5.55
C ASP A 124 20.78 5.05 -6.83
N ALA A 125 21.61 5.15 -7.85
CA ALA A 125 21.15 5.69 -9.15
C ALA A 125 19.98 4.84 -9.69
N PRO A 126 18.85 5.46 -10.09
CA PRO A 126 17.71 4.74 -10.63
C PRO A 126 17.98 4.26 -12.06
N ASP A 127 17.50 3.06 -12.39
CA ASP A 127 17.35 2.59 -13.76
C ASP A 127 16.01 3.07 -14.34
N SER A 128 16.03 4.21 -14.97
CA SER A 128 14.83 4.80 -15.58
C SER A 128 14.27 3.96 -16.73
N GLY A 129 15.10 3.18 -17.39
CA GLY A 129 14.68 2.29 -18.48
C GLY A 129 13.83 1.14 -17.97
N VAL A 130 14.27 0.47 -16.91
CA VAL A 130 13.51 -0.61 -16.27
C VAL A 130 12.21 -0.10 -15.68
N GLY A 131 12.25 1.01 -14.94
CA GLY A 131 11.04 1.59 -14.34
C GLY A 131 10.01 1.99 -15.39
N THR A 132 10.43 2.61 -16.50
CA THR A 132 9.55 2.96 -17.62
C THR A 132 8.97 1.71 -18.29
N ALA A 133 9.77 0.68 -18.54
CA ALA A 133 9.30 -0.55 -19.16
C ALA A 133 8.20 -1.25 -18.35
N VAL A 134 8.32 -1.27 -17.01
CA VAL A 134 7.28 -1.80 -16.11
C VAL A 134 5.98 -1.00 -16.24
N THR A 135 6.06 0.33 -16.28
CA THR A 135 4.88 1.19 -16.40
C THR A 135 4.22 1.03 -17.78
N GLU A 136 5.01 1.00 -18.86
CA GLU A 136 4.52 0.85 -20.22
C GLU A 136 3.77 -0.49 -20.43
N LEU A 137 4.21 -1.55 -19.77
CA LEU A 137 3.55 -2.85 -19.83
C LEU A 137 2.10 -2.77 -19.34
N ILE A 138 1.84 -1.95 -18.33
CA ILE A 138 0.49 -1.74 -17.77
C ILE A 138 -0.31 -0.76 -18.62
N VAL A 139 0.29 0.37 -18.98
CA VAL A 139 -0.42 1.49 -19.64
C VAL A 139 -0.74 1.18 -21.11
N ASN A 140 0.14 0.47 -21.79
CA ASN A 140 0.00 0.17 -23.22
C ASN A 140 -0.45 -1.26 -23.49
N ASN A 141 -1.06 -1.95 -22.53
CA ASN A 141 -1.57 -3.29 -22.77
C ASN A 141 -2.72 -3.23 -23.82
N PRO A 142 -2.53 -3.85 -25.01
CA PRO A 142 -3.52 -3.80 -26.07
C PRO A 142 -4.72 -4.72 -25.86
N HIS A 143 -4.69 -5.58 -24.84
CA HIS A 143 -5.64 -6.68 -24.69
C HIS A 143 -6.71 -6.47 -23.63
N ASP A 144 -6.66 -5.37 -22.87
CA ASP A 144 -7.64 -5.07 -21.80
C ASP A 144 -7.85 -6.23 -20.78
N ASP A 145 -6.85 -7.14 -20.71
CA ASP A 145 -6.84 -8.32 -19.85
C ASP A 145 -6.08 -8.11 -18.54
N LEU A 146 -5.63 -6.88 -18.29
CA LEU A 146 -4.99 -6.54 -17.03
C LEU A 146 -5.99 -6.01 -16.00
N TYR A 147 -5.97 -6.61 -14.83
CA TYR A 147 -6.74 -6.16 -13.66
C TYR A 147 -5.91 -5.14 -12.88
N TRP A 148 -5.89 -3.87 -13.33
CA TRP A 148 -5.07 -2.86 -12.68
C TRP A 148 -5.89 -1.75 -12.04
N PRO A 149 -5.74 -1.54 -10.69
CA PRO A 149 -6.59 -0.59 -9.98
C PRO A 149 -6.19 0.88 -10.15
N VAL A 150 -5.00 1.14 -10.69
CA VAL A 150 -4.46 2.50 -10.83
C VAL A 150 -4.38 2.87 -12.30
N SER A 151 -5.17 3.86 -12.70
CA SER A 151 -5.14 4.38 -14.08
C SER A 151 -4.09 5.48 -14.24
N GLY A 152 -3.50 5.54 -15.44
CA GLY A 152 -2.64 6.64 -15.86
C GLY A 152 -1.14 6.37 -15.71
N ARG A 153 -0.39 6.98 -16.64
CA ARG A 153 1.07 6.82 -16.80
C ARG A 153 1.87 7.53 -15.69
N HIS A 154 1.32 8.61 -15.15
CA HIS A 154 2.06 9.48 -14.22
C HIS A 154 1.86 9.07 -12.76
N GLY A 155 0.82 8.29 -12.46
CA GLY A 155 0.46 7.97 -11.09
C GLY A 155 -0.12 9.17 -10.32
N TYR A 156 -0.24 9.00 -9.01
CA TYR A 156 -0.72 10.03 -8.09
C TYR A 156 0.31 10.23 -6.99
N GLY A 157 0.76 11.47 -6.77
CA GLY A 157 1.63 11.80 -5.65
C GLY A 157 0.94 11.54 -4.31
N LEU A 158 1.70 11.11 -3.33
CA LEU A 158 1.24 10.92 -1.96
C LEU A 158 1.89 11.96 -1.06
N ILE A 159 1.07 12.71 -0.33
CA ILE A 159 1.50 13.71 0.64
C ILE A 159 1.15 13.18 2.02
N ALA A 160 2.16 12.81 2.80
CA ALA A 160 1.96 12.28 4.14
C ALA A 160 1.48 13.37 5.10
N LYS A 161 0.52 13.03 5.96
CA LYS A 161 0.08 13.84 7.09
C LYS A 161 0.80 13.43 8.36
N SER A 162 0.72 14.25 9.40
CA SER A 162 1.27 13.88 10.71
C SER A 162 0.67 12.57 11.20
N GLN A 163 1.48 11.77 11.89
CA GLN A 163 0.98 10.56 12.55
C GLN A 163 -0.15 10.91 13.51
N SER A 164 -1.21 10.13 13.47
CA SER A 164 -2.30 10.18 14.43
C SER A 164 -2.54 8.79 15.03
N ASN A 165 -3.14 8.76 16.20
CA ASN A 165 -3.66 7.53 16.77
C ASN A 165 -5.17 7.52 16.49
N GLU A 166 -5.63 6.63 15.64
CA GLU A 166 -7.05 6.47 15.39
C GLU A 166 -7.60 5.28 16.15
N GLU A 167 -8.71 5.52 16.85
CA GLU A 167 -9.57 4.44 17.31
C GLU A 167 -10.31 3.88 16.09
N TRP A 168 -10.05 2.63 15.76
CA TRP A 168 -10.94 1.88 14.89
C TRP A 168 -12.21 1.58 15.68
N ILE A 169 -13.19 2.47 15.58
CA ILE A 169 -14.53 2.17 16.07
C ILE A 169 -15.06 1.10 15.13
N PHE A 170 -15.07 -0.13 15.59
CA PHE A 170 -15.89 -1.16 14.97
C PHE A 170 -17.34 -0.78 15.25
N ASP A 171 -17.90 0.07 14.38
CA ASP A 171 -19.30 0.37 14.36
C ASP A 171 -20.03 -0.88 13.85
N GLY A 172 -20.42 -1.74 14.79
CA GLY A 172 -21.14 -2.98 14.52
C GLY A 172 -22.57 -2.77 14.01
N ARG A 173 -22.78 -1.76 13.19
CA ARG A 173 -24.05 -1.61 12.46
C ARG A 173 -24.09 -2.64 11.33
N PRO A 174 -25.16 -3.45 11.23
CA PRO A 174 -25.38 -4.37 10.13
C PRO A 174 -25.59 -3.63 8.80
#